data_74ee3ad44dbaf3d8e7f50a5197d98cff
#
_entry.id   74ee3ad44dbaf3d8e7f50a5197d98cff
#
_cell.length_a   1.000
_cell.length_b   1.000
_cell.length_c   1.000
_cell.angle_alpha   90.00
_cell.angle_beta   90.00
_cell.angle_gamma   90.00
#
_symmetry.space_group_name_H-M   'P 1'
#
loop_
_entity.id
_entity.type
_entity.pdbx_description
1 polymer ?
#
loop_
_entity_poly.entity_id
_entity_poly.type
_entity_poly.pdbx_seq_one_letter_code
_entity_poly.pdbx_strand_id
1 'polypeptide(L)'
;MTRIIEALLTDYERGAVSRRELVKALAVGILPAGLASRPGVFRQPRESPRQAGALRGININHVNLQNSDLDRSVDFYRELFSLPPKREVPGRPYALDLADGLSFLSVPQREPSGDIDHFCVGVEDFEPDRVATAISEAGLDNDLRVGSDNVSVRDPDGIRVQISWPYWGG
;
A
#
# COMPACT_ATOMS: atom_id res chain seq x y z
N MET A 1 8.54 -22.66 -27.99
CA MET A 1 8.02 -21.95 -26.80
C MET A 1 8.94 -22.15 -25.60
N THR A 2 9.32 -23.37 -25.23
CA THR A 2 10.17 -23.70 -24.07
C THR A 2 11.51 -22.95 -24.05
N ARG A 3 12.24 -22.87 -25.16
CA ARG A 3 13.54 -22.17 -25.23
C ARG A 3 13.49 -20.67 -24.96
N ILE A 4 12.39 -19.99 -25.30
CA ILE A 4 12.21 -18.56 -25.02
C ILE A 4 11.97 -18.32 -23.55
N ILE A 5 11.18 -19.19 -22.91
CA ILE A 5 10.93 -19.12 -21.46
C ILE A 5 12.21 -19.39 -20.66
N GLU A 6 12.99 -20.39 -21.07
CA GLU A 6 14.29 -20.71 -20.46
C GLU A 6 15.30 -19.54 -20.57
N ALA A 7 15.36 -18.89 -21.73
CA ALA A 7 16.21 -17.72 -21.93
C ALA A 7 15.79 -16.54 -21.02
N LEU A 8 14.49 -16.26 -20.92
CA LEU A 8 13.95 -15.20 -20.06
C LEU A 8 14.19 -15.47 -18.57
N LEU A 9 14.08 -16.71 -18.14
CA LEU A 9 14.40 -17.11 -16.75
C LEU A 9 15.90 -16.95 -16.48
N THR A 10 16.75 -17.36 -17.41
CA THR A 10 18.22 -17.19 -17.29
C THR A 10 18.61 -15.70 -17.20
N ASP A 11 17.99 -14.84 -18.00
CA ASP A 11 18.23 -13.39 -17.95
C ASP A 11 17.73 -12.76 -16.65
N TYR A 12 16.62 -13.25 -16.10
CA TYR A 12 16.13 -12.84 -14.78
C TYR A 12 17.10 -13.26 -13.66
N GLU A 13 17.58 -14.50 -13.66
CA GLU A 13 18.55 -15.02 -12.67
C GLU A 13 19.88 -14.26 -12.72
N ARG A 14 20.29 -13.76 -13.89
CA ARG A 14 21.47 -12.92 -14.07
C ARG A 14 21.24 -11.44 -13.73
N GLY A 15 20.03 -11.05 -13.38
CA GLY A 15 19.66 -9.65 -13.11
C GLY A 15 19.58 -8.75 -14.36
N ALA A 16 19.62 -9.32 -15.55
CA ALA A 16 19.51 -8.60 -16.81
C ALA A 16 18.07 -8.17 -17.13
N VAL A 17 17.09 -8.83 -16.50
CA VAL A 17 15.66 -8.55 -16.65
C VAL A 17 15.02 -8.45 -15.26
N SER A 18 14.24 -7.41 -15.00
CA SER A 18 13.52 -7.24 -13.75
C SER A 18 12.32 -8.20 -13.65
N ARG A 19 11.84 -8.48 -12.41
CA ARG A 19 10.63 -9.28 -12.17
C ARG A 19 9.43 -8.77 -12.97
N ARG A 20 9.29 -7.46 -13.10
CA ARG A 20 8.19 -6.83 -13.84
C ARG A 20 8.27 -7.10 -15.34
N GLU A 21 9.46 -7.08 -15.91
CA GLU A 21 9.70 -7.37 -17.33
C GLU A 21 9.51 -8.85 -17.62
N LEU A 22 9.99 -9.73 -16.74
CA LEU A 22 9.75 -11.17 -16.84
C LEU A 22 8.24 -11.50 -16.87
N VAL A 23 7.47 -10.95 -15.92
CA VAL A 23 6.02 -11.17 -15.84
C VAL A 23 5.31 -10.63 -17.09
N LYS A 24 5.71 -9.47 -17.61
CA LYS A 24 5.15 -8.90 -18.86
C LYS A 24 5.44 -9.80 -20.06
N ALA A 25 6.67 -10.30 -20.19
CA ALA A 25 7.07 -11.16 -21.29
C ALA A 25 6.32 -12.50 -21.28
N LEU A 26 6.13 -13.10 -20.10
CA LEU A 26 5.36 -14.34 -19.94
C LEU A 26 3.87 -14.14 -20.23
N ALA A 27 3.28 -13.01 -19.81
CA ALA A 27 1.87 -12.70 -20.07
C ALA A 27 1.56 -12.51 -21.56
N VAL A 28 2.48 -11.94 -22.32
CA VAL A 28 2.34 -11.78 -23.80
C VAL A 28 2.49 -13.11 -24.53
N GLY A 29 3.32 -14.04 -24.03
CA GLY A 29 3.58 -15.35 -24.65
C GLY A 29 2.50 -16.41 -24.41
N ILE A 30 1.55 -16.20 -23.49
CA ILE A 30 0.53 -17.19 -23.08
C ILE A 30 -0.83 -16.94 -23.77
N LEU A 31 -1.02 -15.81 -24.45
CA LEU A 31 -2.27 -15.54 -25.16
C LEU A 31 -2.38 -16.43 -26.41
N PRO A 32 -3.39 -17.32 -26.50
CA PRO A 32 -3.63 -18.10 -27.71
C PRO A 32 -3.93 -17.15 -28.89
N ALA A 33 -3.34 -17.42 -30.03
CA ALA A 33 -3.40 -16.62 -31.27
C ALA A 33 -4.82 -16.29 -31.79
N GLY A 34 -5.87 -16.83 -31.16
CA GLY A 34 -7.27 -16.59 -31.49
C GLY A 34 -7.94 -15.38 -30.80
N LEU A 35 -7.29 -14.76 -29.82
CA LEU A 35 -7.86 -13.61 -29.08
C LEU A 35 -7.30 -12.25 -29.55
N ALA A 36 -6.35 -12.24 -30.47
CA ALA A 36 -5.74 -11.02 -31.01
C ALA A 36 -6.65 -10.21 -31.94
N SER A 37 -7.86 -10.72 -32.28
CA SER A 37 -8.74 -10.10 -33.28
C SER A 37 -9.97 -9.38 -32.73
N ARG A 38 -10.01 -9.05 -31.42
CA ARG A 38 -11.03 -8.16 -30.88
C ARG A 38 -10.42 -6.81 -30.51
N PRO A 39 -10.54 -5.77 -31.35
CA PRO A 39 -10.19 -4.42 -30.95
C PRO A 39 -11.25 -3.96 -29.94
N GLY A 40 -10.89 -3.86 -28.67
CA GLY A 40 -11.75 -3.23 -27.68
C GLY A 40 -11.68 -3.74 -26.26
N VAL A 41 -10.98 -4.83 -25.92
CA VAL A 41 -11.06 -5.44 -24.57
C VAL A 41 -9.85 -5.16 -23.68
N PHE A 42 -8.71 -4.75 -24.23
CA PHE A 42 -7.60 -4.18 -23.46
C PHE A 42 -7.40 -2.73 -23.86
N ARG A 43 -8.26 -1.86 -23.32
CA ARG A 43 -7.91 -0.46 -23.23
C ARG A 43 -6.68 -0.41 -22.32
N GLN A 44 -5.49 -0.25 -22.89
CA GLN A 44 -4.36 0.23 -22.13
C GLN A 44 -4.87 1.44 -21.36
N PRO A 45 -4.62 1.55 -20.03
CA PRO A 45 -4.90 2.79 -19.35
C PRO A 45 -4.21 3.88 -20.19
N ARG A 46 -4.98 4.78 -20.79
CA ARG A 46 -4.40 6.00 -21.33
C ARG A 46 -3.59 6.55 -20.18
N GLU A 47 -2.27 6.63 -20.37
CA GLU A 47 -1.47 7.53 -19.56
C GLU A 47 -2.01 8.92 -19.89
N SER A 48 -3.04 9.33 -19.15
CA SER A 48 -3.33 10.74 -19.00
C SER A 48 -2.02 11.39 -18.58
N PRO A 49 -1.63 12.56 -19.11
CA PRO A 49 -0.50 13.29 -18.57
C PRO A 49 -0.71 13.26 -17.06
N ARG A 50 0.17 12.62 -16.32
CA ARG A 50 0.08 12.54 -14.85
C ARG A 50 0.10 13.97 -14.39
N GLN A 51 -1.06 14.49 -14.03
CA GLN A 51 -1.12 15.69 -13.24
C GLN A 51 -0.33 15.32 -11.99
N ALA A 52 0.80 15.99 -11.79
CA ALA A 52 1.65 15.72 -10.64
C ALA A 52 0.80 15.95 -9.40
N GLY A 53 0.49 14.87 -8.68
CA GLY A 53 -0.17 14.99 -7.38
C GLY A 53 0.74 15.73 -6.42
N ALA A 54 0.16 16.35 -5.38
CA ALA A 54 0.92 17.02 -4.34
C ALA A 54 1.97 16.12 -3.69
N LEU A 55 1.68 14.81 -3.61
CA LEU A 55 2.53 13.80 -3.01
C LEU A 55 2.60 12.54 -3.90
N ARG A 56 3.74 11.81 -3.82
CA ARG A 56 3.90 10.51 -4.47
C ARG A 56 3.68 9.39 -3.45
N GLY A 57 2.48 8.78 -3.44
CA GLY A 57 2.17 7.59 -2.66
C GLY A 57 2.95 6.37 -3.17
N ILE A 58 3.50 5.59 -2.25
CA ILE A 58 4.31 4.39 -2.53
C ILE A 58 3.55 3.13 -2.20
N ASN A 59 2.97 3.05 -1.00
CA ASN A 59 2.26 1.87 -0.48
C ASN A 59 1.13 2.26 0.47
N ILE A 60 0.29 1.30 0.80
CA ILE A 60 -0.53 1.37 2.02
C ILE A 60 0.33 0.82 3.15
N ASN A 61 0.76 1.70 4.05
CA ASN A 61 1.62 1.31 5.16
C ASN A 61 0.83 0.51 6.21
N HIS A 62 -0.33 0.99 6.62
CA HIS A 62 -1.21 0.26 7.54
C HIS A 62 -2.67 0.67 7.44
N VAL A 63 -3.51 -0.17 8.01
CA VAL A 63 -4.92 0.15 8.31
C VAL A 63 -5.11 0.06 9.81
N ASN A 64 -5.75 1.06 10.41
CA ASN A 64 -6.07 1.10 11.84
C ASN A 64 -7.53 0.69 12.05
N LEU A 65 -7.73 -0.44 12.72
CA LEU A 65 -9.02 -1.07 12.97
C LEU A 65 -9.42 -0.88 14.42
N GLN A 66 -10.56 -0.27 14.68
CA GLN A 66 -11.08 -0.14 16.03
C GLN A 66 -11.78 -1.44 16.46
N ASN A 67 -11.40 -1.98 17.61
CA ASN A 67 -11.98 -3.22 18.12
C ASN A 67 -12.35 -3.10 19.61
N SER A 68 -13.33 -3.90 20.03
CA SER A 68 -13.80 -3.95 21.42
C SER A 68 -12.99 -4.88 22.32
N ASP A 69 -12.26 -5.84 21.71
CA ASP A 69 -11.49 -6.87 22.42
C ASP A 69 -10.20 -7.15 21.60
N LEU A 70 -9.09 -6.69 22.15
CA LEU A 70 -7.79 -6.76 21.49
C LEU A 70 -7.36 -8.20 21.24
N ASP A 71 -7.41 -9.06 22.25
CA ASP A 71 -6.87 -10.41 22.18
C ASP A 71 -7.66 -11.25 21.17
N ARG A 72 -8.99 -11.14 21.21
CA ARG A 72 -9.88 -11.79 20.24
C ARG A 72 -9.59 -11.32 18.81
N SER A 73 -9.37 -10.04 18.59
CA SER A 73 -9.06 -9.50 17.27
C SER A 73 -7.69 -9.95 16.79
N VAL A 74 -6.69 -9.94 17.66
CA VAL A 74 -5.34 -10.43 17.35
C VAL A 74 -5.39 -11.91 16.96
N ASP A 75 -6.05 -12.75 17.75
CA ASP A 75 -6.16 -14.19 17.46
C ASP A 75 -6.86 -14.44 16.13
N PHE A 76 -7.97 -13.75 15.86
CA PHE A 76 -8.70 -13.84 14.60
C PHE A 76 -7.82 -13.53 13.38
N TYR A 77 -7.12 -12.40 13.37
CA TYR A 77 -6.30 -12.01 12.21
C TYR A 77 -5.05 -12.88 12.05
N ARG A 78 -4.47 -13.33 13.17
CA ARG A 78 -3.33 -14.27 13.13
C ARG A 78 -3.73 -15.62 12.58
N GLU A 79 -4.87 -16.16 12.98
CA GLU A 79 -5.38 -17.44 12.46
C GLU A 79 -5.76 -17.33 10.98
N LEU A 80 -6.51 -16.27 10.62
CA LEU A 80 -7.00 -16.06 9.25
C LEU A 80 -5.88 -15.91 8.24
N PHE A 81 -4.83 -15.17 8.58
CA PHE A 81 -3.75 -14.81 7.66
C PHE A 81 -2.40 -15.45 7.98
N SER A 82 -2.35 -16.37 8.94
CA SER A 82 -1.10 -17.01 9.40
C SER A 82 -0.02 -16.01 9.82
N LEU A 83 -0.43 -14.92 10.51
CA LEU A 83 0.48 -13.86 10.89
C LEU A 83 1.40 -14.27 12.05
N PRO A 84 2.61 -13.66 12.15
CA PRO A 84 3.50 -13.87 13.27
C PRO A 84 2.88 -13.39 14.59
N PRO A 85 3.48 -13.70 15.74
CA PRO A 85 3.09 -13.11 17.02
C PRO A 85 3.05 -11.57 16.93
N LYS A 86 2.09 -10.98 17.67
CA LYS A 86 1.95 -9.53 17.76
C LYS A 86 3.30 -8.89 18.13
N ARG A 87 3.71 -7.91 17.34
CA ARG A 87 4.89 -7.11 17.64
C ARG A 87 4.53 -6.01 18.63
N GLU A 88 5.22 -5.97 19.76
CA GLU A 88 5.13 -4.87 20.70
C GLU A 88 6.15 -3.79 20.31
N VAL A 89 5.64 -2.65 19.86
CA VAL A 89 6.44 -1.46 19.58
C VAL A 89 6.04 -0.38 20.58
N PRO A 90 6.98 0.29 21.26
CA PRO A 90 6.65 1.40 22.15
C PRO A 90 5.78 2.44 21.44
N GLY A 91 4.63 2.75 22.01
CA GLY A 91 3.64 3.66 21.43
C GLY A 91 2.73 3.03 20.35
N ARG A 92 2.95 1.75 19.97
CA ARG A 92 2.16 1.02 18.96
C ARG A 92 2.00 -0.46 19.36
N PRO A 93 1.35 -0.75 20.47
CA PRO A 93 1.38 -2.10 21.06
C PRO A 93 0.63 -3.17 20.27
N TYR A 94 -0.01 -2.83 19.13
CA TYR A 94 -1.03 -3.66 18.51
C TYR A 94 -0.83 -3.82 16.99
N ALA A 95 0.42 -3.85 16.52
CA ALA A 95 0.74 -4.08 15.13
C ALA A 95 0.86 -5.59 14.82
N LEU A 96 0.18 -6.02 13.76
CA LEU A 96 0.28 -7.36 13.16
C LEU A 96 0.92 -7.20 11.78
N ASP A 97 2.20 -7.55 11.66
CA ASP A 97 2.95 -7.39 10.42
C ASP A 97 2.44 -8.37 9.34
N LEU A 98 2.27 -7.87 8.12
CA LEU A 98 1.94 -8.69 6.96
C LEU A 98 3.20 -9.32 6.35
N ALA A 99 3.02 -10.35 5.53
CA ALA A 99 4.12 -11.13 4.96
C ALA A 99 5.02 -10.35 3.99
N ASP A 100 4.58 -9.17 3.53
CA ASP A 100 5.39 -8.28 2.69
C ASP A 100 6.52 -7.56 3.47
N GLY A 101 6.48 -7.63 4.81
CA GLY A 101 7.42 -6.96 5.71
C GLY A 101 7.35 -5.41 5.69
N LEU A 102 6.36 -4.84 5.02
CA LEU A 102 6.21 -3.40 4.79
C LEU A 102 4.90 -2.84 5.34
N SER A 103 3.88 -3.70 5.42
CA SER A 103 2.53 -3.33 5.81
C SER A 103 2.11 -4.04 7.10
N PHE A 104 1.21 -3.44 7.86
CA PHE A 104 0.66 -4.05 9.07
C PHE A 104 -0.81 -3.69 9.32
N LEU A 105 -1.48 -4.51 10.11
CA LEU A 105 -2.77 -4.17 10.70
C LEU A 105 -2.53 -3.60 12.10
N SER A 106 -3.02 -2.41 12.36
CA SER A 106 -3.08 -1.82 13.69
C SER A 106 -4.45 -2.11 14.29
N VAL A 107 -4.50 -2.77 15.45
CA VAL A 107 -5.75 -3.27 16.05
C VAL A 107 -5.95 -2.78 17.49
N PRO A 108 -5.92 -1.46 17.75
CA PRO A 108 -6.11 -0.94 19.10
C PRO A 108 -7.51 -1.24 19.62
N GLN A 109 -7.61 -1.53 20.92
CA GLN A 109 -8.90 -1.56 21.61
C GLN A 109 -9.42 -0.14 21.76
N ARG A 110 -10.51 0.20 21.10
CA ARG A 110 -11.08 1.55 21.09
C ARG A 110 -12.57 1.51 20.73
N GLU A 111 -13.33 2.38 21.39
CA GLU A 111 -14.75 2.59 21.05
C GLU A 111 -14.95 3.90 20.24
N PRO A 112 -15.92 3.93 19.32
CA PRO A 112 -16.77 2.82 18.91
C PRO A 112 -15.96 1.74 18.17
N SER A 113 -16.30 0.47 18.40
CA SER A 113 -15.65 -0.67 17.75
C SER A 113 -16.33 -1.05 16.42
N GLY A 114 -15.58 -1.79 15.57
CA GLY A 114 -16.10 -2.27 14.29
C GLY A 114 -15.88 -1.32 13.11
N ASP A 115 -15.16 -0.20 13.32
CA ASP A 115 -14.85 0.78 12.30
C ASP A 115 -13.36 0.79 11.92
N ILE A 116 -13.07 1.39 10.77
CA ILE A 116 -11.72 1.77 10.35
C ILE A 116 -11.48 3.21 10.78
N ASP A 117 -10.56 3.42 11.72
CA ASP A 117 -10.22 4.78 12.18
C ASP A 117 -9.50 5.57 11.08
N HIS A 118 -8.52 4.95 10.45
CA HIS A 118 -7.78 5.53 9.32
C HIS A 118 -7.02 4.46 8.53
N PHE A 119 -6.58 4.83 7.36
CA PHE A 119 -5.50 4.15 6.65
C PHE A 119 -4.32 5.08 6.46
N CYS A 120 -3.12 4.51 6.34
CA CYS A 120 -1.89 5.26 6.18
C CYS A 120 -1.25 4.98 4.82
N VAL A 121 -0.91 6.04 4.11
CA VAL A 121 -0.15 5.99 2.86
C VAL A 121 1.30 6.38 3.14
N GLY A 122 2.22 5.50 2.81
CA GLY A 122 3.64 5.82 2.76
C GLY A 122 3.96 6.65 1.52
N VAL A 123 4.63 7.79 1.70
CA VAL A 123 5.01 8.67 0.59
C VAL A 123 6.52 8.75 0.45
N GLU A 124 6.97 9.00 -0.79
CA GLU A 124 8.38 9.23 -1.09
C GLU A 124 8.90 10.49 -0.39
N ASP A 125 10.10 10.41 0.18
CA ASP A 125 10.77 11.53 0.84
C ASP A 125 9.88 12.25 1.88
N PHE A 126 9.24 11.47 2.76
CA PHE A 126 8.37 12.02 3.79
C PHE A 126 9.13 12.95 4.72
N GLU A 127 8.60 14.16 4.87
CA GLU A 127 9.01 15.18 5.83
C GLU A 127 7.74 15.95 6.24
N PRO A 128 7.36 16.01 7.53
CA PRO A 128 6.05 16.51 7.96
C PRO A 128 5.69 17.90 7.44
N ASP A 129 6.59 18.87 7.58
CA ASP A 129 6.32 20.26 7.18
C ASP A 129 6.21 20.40 5.66
N ARG A 130 7.05 19.67 4.90
CA ARG A 130 6.98 19.63 3.45
C ARG A 130 5.68 19.01 2.96
N VAL A 131 5.27 17.91 3.58
CA VAL A 131 4.02 17.22 3.26
C VAL A 131 2.82 18.13 3.56
N ALA A 132 2.80 18.77 4.73
CA ALA A 132 1.74 19.69 5.12
C ALA A 132 1.64 20.89 4.15
N THR A 133 2.78 21.45 3.77
CA THR A 133 2.85 22.54 2.78
C THR A 133 2.27 22.12 1.43
N ALA A 134 2.71 20.96 0.90
CA ALA A 134 2.22 20.45 -0.38
C ALA A 134 0.71 20.16 -0.39
N ILE A 135 0.17 19.68 0.73
CA ILE A 135 -1.27 19.45 0.92
C ILE A 135 -2.03 20.77 0.90
N SER A 136 -1.54 21.77 1.63
CA SER A 136 -2.19 23.11 1.71
C SER A 136 -2.13 23.85 0.38
N GLU A 137 -1.00 23.81 -0.33
CA GLU A 137 -0.86 24.40 -1.66
C GLU A 137 -1.80 23.76 -2.70
N ALA A 138 -2.11 22.48 -2.52
CA ALA A 138 -3.07 21.77 -3.36
C ALA A 138 -4.55 22.01 -2.96
N GLY A 139 -4.82 22.76 -1.86
CA GLY A 139 -6.17 23.00 -1.34
C GLY A 139 -6.84 21.74 -0.76
N LEU A 140 -6.05 20.78 -0.24
CA LEU A 140 -6.50 19.49 0.27
C LEU A 140 -6.39 19.38 1.80
N ASP A 141 -6.33 20.50 2.51
CA ASP A 141 -5.99 20.61 3.94
C ASP A 141 -7.18 20.46 4.89
N ASN A 142 -8.24 19.76 4.47
CA ASN A 142 -9.40 19.49 5.32
C ASN A 142 -9.02 18.70 6.60
N ASP A 143 -9.21 19.30 7.78
CA ASP A 143 -8.80 18.76 9.10
C ASP A 143 -7.31 18.34 9.13
N LEU A 144 -6.43 19.18 8.53
CA LEU A 144 -4.98 18.94 8.50
C LEU A 144 -4.41 18.91 9.91
N ARG A 145 -3.66 17.84 10.21
CA ARG A 145 -2.93 17.66 11.46
C ARG A 145 -1.51 17.25 11.15
N VAL A 146 -0.57 17.91 11.77
CA VAL A 146 0.87 17.66 11.61
C VAL A 146 1.42 17.12 12.92
N GLY A 147 1.92 15.90 12.86
CA GLY A 147 2.65 15.26 13.96
C GLY A 147 4.15 15.25 13.68
N SER A 148 4.94 14.73 14.60
CA SER A 148 6.40 14.61 14.45
C SER A 148 6.82 13.56 13.41
N ASP A 149 6.00 12.55 13.18
CA ASP A 149 6.29 11.39 12.34
C ASP A 149 5.16 11.03 11.36
N ASN A 150 4.12 11.84 11.32
CA ASN A 150 3.01 11.67 10.40
C ASN A 150 2.25 13.00 10.18
N VAL A 151 1.54 13.05 9.07
CA VAL A 151 0.57 14.10 8.75
C VAL A 151 -0.76 13.43 8.46
N SER A 152 -1.89 14.04 8.78
CA SER A 152 -3.19 13.50 8.40
C SER A 152 -4.17 14.58 7.94
N VAL A 153 -5.04 14.18 7.02
CA VAL A 153 -6.14 14.98 6.49
C VAL A 153 -7.41 14.14 6.45
N ARG A 154 -8.55 14.77 6.17
CA ARG A 154 -9.77 14.03 5.80
C ARG A 154 -10.03 14.17 4.32
N ASP A 155 -10.46 13.06 3.70
CA ASP A 155 -10.97 13.07 2.35
C ASP A 155 -12.35 13.77 2.27
N PRO A 156 -12.95 13.96 1.08
CA PRO A 156 -14.24 14.61 0.93
C PRO A 156 -15.41 13.93 1.67
N ASP A 157 -15.32 12.62 1.94
CA ASP A 157 -16.31 11.84 2.68
C ASP A 157 -16.02 11.77 4.19
N GLY A 158 -14.94 12.42 4.64
CA GLY A 158 -14.55 12.49 6.05
C GLY A 158 -13.65 11.35 6.52
N ILE A 159 -13.21 10.46 5.64
CA ILE A 159 -12.28 9.38 5.98
C ILE A 159 -10.91 9.97 6.31
N ARG A 160 -10.33 9.57 7.43
CA ARG A 160 -8.99 10.02 7.82
C ARG A 160 -7.92 9.27 7.00
N VAL A 161 -7.13 10.05 6.30
CA VAL A 161 -5.93 9.59 5.59
C VAL A 161 -4.72 10.04 6.39
N GLN A 162 -3.91 9.10 6.85
CA GLN A 162 -2.62 9.37 7.45
C GLN A 162 -1.52 9.23 6.39
N ILE A 163 -0.47 10.02 6.51
CA ILE A 163 0.64 10.08 5.56
C ILE A 163 1.92 9.99 6.39
N SER A 164 2.85 9.13 5.98
CA SER A 164 4.10 8.89 6.68
C SER A 164 5.19 8.36 5.75
N TRP A 165 6.29 7.89 6.31
CA TRP A 165 7.27 7.08 5.61
C TRP A 165 6.64 5.82 5.03
N PRO A 166 7.14 5.31 3.88
CA PRO A 166 6.69 4.02 3.33
C PRO A 166 6.92 2.84 4.28
N TYR A 167 7.91 2.93 5.14
CA TYR A 167 8.31 1.88 6.10
C TYR A 167 8.05 2.26 7.56
N TRP A 168 7.11 3.16 7.78
CA TRP A 168 6.76 3.62 9.11
C TRP A 168 6.19 2.49 9.97
N GLY A 169 6.75 2.27 11.16
CA GLY A 169 6.39 1.18 12.06
C GLY A 169 7.36 0.00 12.04
N GLY A 170 8.40 0.07 11.19
CA GLY A 170 9.52 -0.87 11.19
C GLY A 170 10.42 -0.75 12.40
#